data_a12dc4cb6ad6f2e2687822cc2cb30550
#
_entry.id   a12dc4cb6ad6f2e2687822cc2cb30550
#
_cell.length_a   1.000
_cell.length_b   1.000
_cell.length_c   1.000
_cell.angle_alpha   90.00
_cell.angle_beta   90.00
_cell.angle_gamma   90.00
#
_symmetry.space_group_name_H-M   'P 1'
#
loop_
_entity.id
_entity.type
_entity.pdbx_description
1 polymer ?
#
loop_
_entity_poly.entity_id
_entity_poly.type
_entity_poly.pdbx_seq_one_letter_code
_entity_poly.pdbx_strand_id
1 'polypeptide(L)'
;MGKCIRGQRKGKCNGRKISVFTAHSKHRKGAAKLRKLDFAEREGYVKGVIKDIIHDPGRGAPLAKVQFPNFYRFKKDNELMVISEGTYTGQFIYAGKSAQLTVGNILPLSSIPEGTVVCNIEGKAGDRGVFAKCSGNYAIIVTHDEDRGTTKVRMPSGGKKTLSNKCRAMVGIVAGGGRTDKPMLKAGRAYHKYRVKRNEWPKVRGVAMNPVEHPHGGGNHQHIGHPSTSNRLSSAGQKVGLIAARRTGQLRGRKQVDDKEKK
;
A
#
# COMPACT_ATOMS: atom_id res chain seq x y z
N MET A 1 -31.25 23.26 2.28
CA MET A 1 -30.10 22.49 2.80
C MET A 1 -29.69 21.44 1.78
N GLY A 2 -28.38 21.29 1.52
CA GLY A 2 -27.86 20.27 0.61
C GLY A 2 -27.89 18.88 1.20
N LYS A 3 -27.88 17.84 0.35
CA LYS A 3 -27.69 16.44 0.77
C LYS A 3 -26.24 16.20 1.16
N CYS A 4 -25.99 15.20 2.00
CA CYS A 4 -24.64 14.73 2.25
C CYS A 4 -23.99 14.22 0.95
N ILE A 5 -22.86 14.79 0.56
CA ILE A 5 -22.13 14.35 -0.63
C ILE A 5 -21.49 12.98 -0.41
N ARG A 6 -21.12 12.31 -1.51
CA ARG A 6 -20.53 10.97 -1.44
C ARG A 6 -19.27 10.91 -0.57
N GLY A 7 -18.44 11.96 -0.57
CA GLY A 7 -17.25 12.04 0.28
C GLY A 7 -17.57 11.98 1.76
N GLN A 8 -18.62 12.66 2.19
CA GLN A 8 -19.11 12.64 3.58
C GLN A 8 -19.70 11.28 3.95
N ARG A 9 -20.47 10.65 3.03
CA ARG A 9 -21.09 9.34 3.26
C ARG A 9 -20.07 8.18 3.34
N LYS A 10 -18.87 8.34 2.79
CA LYS A 10 -17.77 7.37 2.92
C LYS A 10 -17.32 7.17 4.37
N GLY A 11 -17.52 8.16 5.22
CA GLY A 11 -17.28 8.08 6.65
C GLY A 11 -18.43 7.36 7.39
N LYS A 12 -18.68 7.79 8.60
CA LYS A 12 -19.85 7.37 9.38
C LYS A 12 -20.99 8.34 9.10
N CYS A 13 -22.16 7.84 8.69
CA CYS A 13 -23.40 8.60 8.67
C CYS A 13 -24.25 8.14 9.85
N ASN A 14 -24.65 9.07 10.71
CA ASN A 14 -25.38 8.77 11.94
C ASN A 14 -24.70 7.71 12.84
N GLY A 15 -23.36 7.81 12.99
CA GLY A 15 -22.59 6.88 13.81
C GLY A 15 -22.37 5.50 13.20
N ARG A 16 -23.03 5.14 12.11
CA ARG A 16 -22.95 3.82 11.46
C ARG A 16 -22.13 3.88 10.17
N LYS A 17 -21.32 2.85 9.95
CA LYS A 17 -20.57 2.66 8.71
C LYS A 17 -21.53 2.19 7.61
N ILE A 18 -21.59 2.93 6.50
CA ILE A 18 -22.43 2.54 5.37
C ILE A 18 -21.83 1.37 4.63
N SER A 19 -22.53 0.24 4.56
CA SER A 19 -22.07 -1.00 3.93
C SER A 19 -21.71 -0.87 2.46
N VAL A 20 -22.38 0.01 1.72
CA VAL A 20 -22.12 0.28 0.28
C VAL A 20 -20.67 0.71 0.02
N PHE A 21 -20.00 1.37 0.97
CA PHE A 21 -18.63 1.84 0.82
C PHE A 21 -17.59 0.90 1.43
N THR A 22 -18.00 -0.24 1.98
CA THR A 22 -17.07 -1.24 2.51
C THR A 22 -16.35 -1.98 1.37
N ALA A 23 -15.15 -2.46 1.64
CA ALA A 23 -14.43 -3.29 0.69
C ALA A 23 -15.12 -4.66 0.53
N HIS A 24 -15.14 -5.18 -0.69
CA HIS A 24 -15.61 -6.53 -0.97
C HIS A 24 -14.53 -7.53 -0.59
N SER A 25 -14.70 -8.23 0.51
CA SER A 25 -13.70 -9.13 1.08
C SER A 25 -14.07 -10.61 1.00
N LYS A 26 -15.27 -10.96 0.54
CA LYS A 26 -15.81 -12.33 0.56
C LYS A 26 -14.91 -13.37 -0.13
N HIS A 27 -14.27 -13.01 -1.24
CA HIS A 27 -13.43 -13.92 -2.02
C HIS A 27 -11.92 -13.75 -1.75
N ARG A 28 -11.55 -12.85 -0.85
CA ARG A 28 -10.13 -12.61 -0.54
C ARG A 28 -9.53 -13.80 0.21
N LYS A 29 -8.25 -14.06 -0.08
CA LYS A 29 -7.52 -15.22 0.48
C LYS A 29 -7.06 -15.01 1.91
N GLY A 30 -6.93 -13.76 2.35
CA GLY A 30 -6.53 -13.42 3.71
C GLY A 30 -5.65 -12.20 3.81
N ALA A 31 -5.19 -11.92 5.02
CA ALA A 31 -4.29 -10.82 5.28
C ALA A 31 -2.85 -11.23 4.95
N ALA A 32 -2.22 -10.55 3.99
CA ALA A 32 -0.82 -10.74 3.68
C ALA A 32 0.04 -10.11 4.77
N LYS A 33 0.74 -10.93 5.55
CA LYS A 33 1.57 -10.52 6.69
C LYS A 33 2.85 -11.33 6.73
N LEU A 34 3.93 -10.76 7.26
CA LEU A 34 5.13 -11.50 7.61
C LEU A 34 4.81 -12.48 8.76
N ARG A 35 5.67 -13.45 8.96
CA ARG A 35 5.61 -14.39 10.08
C ARG A 35 5.57 -13.64 11.41
N LYS A 36 4.95 -14.20 12.43
CA LYS A 36 5.06 -13.65 13.80
C LYS A 36 6.53 -13.66 14.22
N LEU A 37 6.97 -12.58 14.83
CA LEU A 37 8.34 -12.47 15.33
C LEU A 37 8.46 -13.31 16.60
N ASP A 38 9.37 -14.29 16.57
CA ASP A 38 9.73 -15.15 17.71
C ASP A 38 11.23 -15.06 18.02
N PHE A 39 11.66 -15.81 19.03
CA PHE A 39 13.06 -15.84 19.45
C PHE A 39 13.97 -16.38 18.34
N ALA A 40 13.57 -17.45 17.66
CA ALA A 40 14.36 -18.07 16.61
C ALA A 40 14.64 -17.12 15.44
N GLU A 41 13.67 -16.29 15.08
CA GLU A 41 13.81 -15.28 14.04
C GLU A 41 14.65 -14.06 14.50
N ARG A 42 14.58 -13.70 15.79
CA ARG A 42 15.37 -12.57 16.33
C ARG A 42 16.84 -12.86 16.43
N GLU A 43 17.21 -14.06 16.84
CA GLU A 43 18.61 -14.40 17.13
C GLU A 43 19.25 -15.28 16.06
N GLY A 44 18.47 -16.01 15.29
CA GLY A 44 18.94 -16.88 14.23
C GLY A 44 18.18 -16.70 12.94
N TYR A 45 17.69 -17.80 12.38
CA TYR A 45 16.81 -17.80 11.22
C TYR A 45 15.84 -18.99 11.24
N VAL A 46 14.72 -18.82 10.54
CA VAL A 46 13.72 -19.87 10.34
C VAL A 46 13.59 -20.15 8.85
N LYS A 47 13.76 -21.42 8.46
CA LYS A 47 13.61 -21.88 7.09
C LYS A 47 12.14 -22.16 6.78
N GLY A 48 11.58 -21.48 5.79
CA GLY A 48 10.24 -21.77 5.23
C GLY A 48 10.34 -22.25 3.79
N VAL A 49 9.26 -22.81 3.27
CA VAL A 49 9.15 -23.21 1.87
C VAL A 49 7.91 -22.59 1.24
N ILE A 50 8.04 -22.03 0.03
CA ILE A 50 6.90 -21.56 -0.76
C ILE A 50 6.15 -22.77 -1.30
N LYS A 51 4.93 -23.00 -0.80
CA LYS A 51 4.10 -24.12 -1.25
C LYS A 51 3.29 -23.76 -2.50
N ASP A 52 2.80 -22.53 -2.56
CA ASP A 52 1.88 -22.12 -3.61
C ASP A 52 1.94 -20.60 -3.81
N ILE A 53 1.73 -20.15 -5.04
CA ILE A 53 1.60 -18.73 -5.40
C ILE A 53 0.17 -18.51 -5.89
N ILE A 54 -0.58 -17.68 -5.18
CA ILE A 54 -2.02 -17.50 -5.39
C ILE A 54 -2.37 -16.06 -5.75
N HIS A 55 -3.43 -15.90 -6.53
CA HIS A 55 -4.05 -14.60 -6.80
C HIS A 55 -5.05 -14.25 -5.69
N ASP A 56 -4.90 -13.06 -5.11
CA ASP A 56 -5.86 -12.50 -4.15
C ASP A 56 -6.78 -11.50 -4.87
N PRO A 57 -8.11 -11.75 -4.96
CA PRO A 57 -9.04 -10.86 -5.61
C PRO A 57 -8.98 -9.43 -5.07
N GLY A 58 -8.82 -8.45 -5.96
CA GLY A 58 -8.69 -7.04 -5.61
C GLY A 58 -7.27 -6.58 -5.26
N ARG A 59 -6.28 -7.47 -5.31
CA ARG A 59 -4.87 -7.18 -5.12
C ARG A 59 -4.11 -7.39 -6.43
N GLY A 60 -3.22 -6.46 -6.79
CA GLY A 60 -2.36 -6.62 -7.97
C GLY A 60 -1.16 -7.53 -7.72
N ALA A 61 -0.61 -7.51 -6.50
CA ALA A 61 0.51 -8.36 -6.12
C ALA A 61 0.04 -9.80 -5.85
N PRO A 62 0.72 -10.84 -6.37
CA PRO A 62 0.47 -12.22 -6.00
C PRO A 62 0.87 -12.46 -4.53
N LEU A 63 0.28 -13.46 -3.92
CA LEU A 63 0.59 -13.90 -2.56
C LEU A 63 1.20 -15.29 -2.57
N ALA A 64 2.17 -15.50 -1.70
CA ALA A 64 2.73 -16.83 -1.44
C ALA A 64 2.12 -17.43 -0.16
N LYS A 65 1.80 -18.73 -0.24
CA LYS A 65 1.61 -19.56 0.93
C LYS A 65 2.96 -20.15 1.32
N VAL A 66 3.53 -19.65 2.40
CA VAL A 66 4.82 -20.11 2.92
C VAL A 66 4.60 -20.94 4.16
N GLN A 67 5.17 -22.12 4.16
CA GLN A 67 5.08 -23.07 5.26
C GLN A 67 6.36 -23.01 6.09
N PHE A 68 6.22 -22.70 7.38
CA PHE A 68 7.30 -22.66 8.36
C PHE A 68 7.11 -23.76 9.41
N PRO A 69 8.18 -24.30 9.98
CA PRO A 69 8.08 -25.18 11.15
C PRO A 69 7.56 -24.38 12.36
N ASN A 70 6.78 -25.05 13.21
CA ASN A 70 6.42 -24.53 14.51
C ASN A 70 7.39 -25.12 15.55
N PHE A 71 8.07 -24.27 16.32
CA PHE A 71 9.07 -24.71 17.30
C PHE A 71 8.48 -25.20 18.62
N TYR A 72 7.21 -24.91 18.87
CA TYR A 72 6.53 -25.25 20.13
C TYR A 72 5.63 -26.50 20.01
N ARG A 73 5.24 -26.86 18.79
CA ARG A 73 4.34 -27.97 18.52
C ARG A 73 4.78 -28.70 17.27
N PHE A 74 4.58 -30.01 17.23
CA PHE A 74 4.85 -30.84 16.05
C PHE A 74 3.83 -30.56 14.93
N LYS A 75 3.90 -29.35 14.36
CA LYS A 75 3.08 -28.91 13.23
C LYS A 75 3.84 -27.90 12.37
N LYS A 76 3.27 -27.61 11.21
CA LYS A 76 3.77 -26.57 10.29
C LYS A 76 2.76 -25.43 10.22
N ASP A 77 3.23 -24.21 10.33
CA ASP A 77 2.40 -23.02 10.23
C ASP A 77 2.44 -22.49 8.80
N ASN A 78 1.25 -22.23 8.23
CA ASN A 78 1.11 -21.67 6.90
C ASN A 78 0.86 -20.16 7.03
N GLU A 79 1.79 -19.36 6.52
CA GLU A 79 1.67 -17.90 6.48
C GLU A 79 1.40 -17.43 5.07
N LEU A 80 0.54 -16.42 4.96
CA LEU A 80 0.21 -15.78 3.70
C LEU A 80 0.94 -14.43 3.61
N MET A 81 1.84 -14.27 2.65
CA MET A 81 2.63 -13.05 2.51
C MET A 81 2.75 -12.58 1.08
N VAL A 82 3.12 -11.31 0.91
CA VAL A 82 3.47 -10.76 -0.40
C VAL A 82 4.77 -11.41 -0.86
N ILE A 83 4.87 -11.71 -2.13
CA ILE A 83 6.02 -12.39 -2.73
C ILE A 83 6.91 -11.39 -3.48
N SER A 84 8.23 -11.58 -3.41
CA SER A 84 9.19 -10.84 -4.22
C SER A 84 9.25 -11.40 -5.65
N GLU A 85 9.54 -10.52 -6.60
CA GLU A 85 9.73 -10.90 -8.00
C GLU A 85 10.92 -11.87 -8.16
N GLY A 86 10.77 -12.85 -9.04
CA GLY A 86 11.77 -13.89 -9.29
C GLY A 86 11.71 -15.09 -8.33
N THR A 87 10.83 -15.09 -7.34
CA THR A 87 10.64 -16.24 -6.45
C THR A 87 9.66 -17.26 -7.05
N TYR A 88 9.80 -18.53 -6.73
CA TYR A 88 9.03 -19.64 -7.30
C TYR A 88 8.54 -20.64 -6.24
N THR A 89 7.62 -21.50 -6.63
CA THR A 89 7.12 -22.57 -5.78
C THR A 89 8.21 -23.61 -5.51
N GLY A 90 8.31 -24.07 -4.26
CA GLY A 90 9.39 -24.96 -3.81
C GLY A 90 10.63 -24.21 -3.31
N GLN A 91 10.80 -22.93 -3.60
CA GLN A 91 11.91 -22.14 -3.10
C GLN A 91 11.87 -22.06 -1.56
N PHE A 92 13.04 -22.12 -0.94
CA PHE A 92 13.20 -21.86 0.47
C PHE A 92 13.31 -20.35 0.73
N ILE A 93 12.64 -19.90 1.77
CA ILE A 93 12.72 -18.55 2.30
C ILE A 93 13.29 -18.62 3.71
N TYR A 94 14.28 -17.82 3.97
CA TYR A 94 14.88 -17.68 5.29
C TYR A 94 14.41 -16.38 5.93
N ALA A 95 13.90 -16.48 7.16
CA ALA A 95 13.47 -15.33 7.94
C ALA A 95 14.30 -15.25 9.23
N GLY A 96 15.04 -14.17 9.42
CA GLY A 96 15.82 -13.97 10.64
C GLY A 96 17.06 -13.11 10.47
N LYS A 97 17.69 -12.82 11.59
CA LYS A 97 18.88 -11.95 11.68
C LYS A 97 20.08 -12.53 10.91
N SER A 98 20.25 -13.85 10.95
CA SER A 98 21.36 -14.57 10.30
C SER A 98 21.01 -15.10 8.91
N ALA A 99 19.88 -14.68 8.32
CA ALA A 99 19.52 -15.06 6.97
C ALA A 99 20.44 -14.40 5.93
N GLN A 100 20.72 -15.10 4.83
CA GLN A 100 21.50 -14.54 3.73
C GLN A 100 20.72 -13.47 2.99
N LEU A 101 21.46 -12.50 2.40
CA LEU A 101 20.90 -11.44 1.57
C LEU A 101 20.53 -11.98 0.19
N THR A 102 19.46 -12.72 0.10
CA THR A 102 18.91 -13.25 -1.17
C THR A 102 17.47 -12.79 -1.36
N VAL A 103 17.03 -12.68 -2.63
CA VAL A 103 15.70 -12.23 -2.97
C VAL A 103 14.63 -13.15 -2.35
N GLY A 104 13.67 -12.55 -1.65
CA GLY A 104 12.60 -13.27 -0.95
C GLY A 104 12.87 -13.52 0.52
N ASN A 105 14.10 -13.41 1.00
CA ASN A 105 14.42 -13.56 2.41
C ASN A 105 13.97 -12.36 3.25
N ILE A 106 13.70 -12.61 4.51
CA ILE A 106 13.18 -11.62 5.46
C ILE A 106 14.24 -11.39 6.53
N LEU A 107 14.73 -10.15 6.61
CA LEU A 107 15.78 -9.75 7.54
C LEU A 107 15.37 -8.52 8.34
N PRO A 108 15.94 -8.31 9.53
CA PRO A 108 15.86 -7.01 10.22
C PRO A 108 16.66 -5.97 9.43
N LEU A 109 16.23 -4.71 9.49
CA LEU A 109 16.87 -3.62 8.73
C LEU A 109 18.34 -3.46 9.08
N SER A 110 18.75 -3.72 10.31
CA SER A 110 20.15 -3.69 10.74
C SER A 110 21.07 -4.66 9.98
N SER A 111 20.53 -5.78 9.50
CA SER A 111 21.32 -6.80 8.78
C SER A 111 21.32 -6.62 7.26
N ILE A 112 20.66 -5.59 6.75
CA ILE A 112 20.55 -5.34 5.31
C ILE A 112 21.45 -4.18 4.95
N PRO A 113 22.40 -4.32 4.01
CA PRO A 113 23.30 -3.25 3.59
C PRO A 113 22.58 -2.04 3.01
N GLU A 114 23.20 -0.87 3.10
CA GLU A 114 22.75 0.35 2.45
C GLU A 114 22.67 0.16 0.91
N GLY A 115 21.74 0.87 0.28
CA GLY A 115 21.49 0.73 -1.16
C GLY A 115 20.61 -0.46 -1.54
N THR A 116 20.36 -1.42 -0.65
CA THR A 116 19.57 -2.62 -0.94
C THR A 116 18.11 -2.27 -1.18
N VAL A 117 17.54 -2.93 -2.20
CA VAL A 117 16.11 -2.86 -2.54
C VAL A 117 15.32 -3.83 -1.68
N VAL A 118 14.32 -3.33 -0.97
CA VAL A 118 13.49 -4.09 -0.04
C VAL A 118 12.01 -3.79 -0.23
N CYS A 119 11.16 -4.72 0.17
CA CYS A 119 9.71 -4.57 0.15
C CYS A 119 9.07 -5.12 1.44
N ASN A 120 7.75 -4.97 1.59
CA ASN A 120 6.97 -5.48 2.72
C ASN A 120 7.59 -5.11 4.09
N ILE A 121 7.93 -3.83 4.27
CA ILE A 121 8.68 -3.32 5.41
C ILE A 121 7.75 -3.08 6.59
N GLU A 122 8.20 -3.41 7.79
CA GLU A 122 7.50 -3.09 9.04
C GLU A 122 7.61 -1.61 9.40
N GLY A 123 6.55 -1.05 9.96
CA GLY A 123 6.56 0.32 10.50
C GLY A 123 7.02 0.37 11.96
N LYS A 124 6.73 -0.68 12.69
CA LYS A 124 7.21 -0.96 14.05
C LYS A 124 7.63 -2.42 14.12
N ALA A 125 8.60 -2.75 14.93
CA ALA A 125 9.05 -4.13 15.09
C ALA A 125 7.87 -5.04 15.49
N GLY A 126 7.64 -6.11 14.72
CA GLY A 126 6.58 -7.09 14.97
C GLY A 126 5.19 -6.74 14.38
N ASP A 127 5.04 -5.65 13.63
CA ASP A 127 3.75 -5.30 12.98
C ASP A 127 3.46 -6.10 11.69
N ARG A 128 4.39 -6.96 11.29
CA ARG A 128 4.23 -7.94 10.21
C ARG A 128 4.10 -7.35 8.81
N GLY A 129 4.63 -6.15 8.59
CA GLY A 129 4.74 -5.49 7.29
C GLY A 129 3.59 -4.56 6.93
N VAL A 130 3.94 -3.31 6.67
CA VAL A 130 3.02 -2.19 6.37
C VAL A 130 3.38 -1.48 5.07
N PHE A 131 4.66 -1.22 4.81
CA PHE A 131 5.11 -0.41 3.69
C PHE A 131 5.54 -1.23 2.48
N ALA A 132 5.51 -0.61 1.28
CA ALA A 132 5.96 -1.18 0.02
C ALA A 132 5.38 -2.58 -0.27
N LYS A 133 4.05 -2.74 -0.23
CA LYS A 133 3.32 -4.01 -0.41
C LYS A 133 2.52 -4.10 -1.71
N CYS A 134 2.44 -3.03 -2.48
CA CYS A 134 1.74 -3.03 -3.77
C CYS A 134 2.63 -3.64 -4.86
N SER A 135 2.00 -4.20 -5.89
CA SER A 135 2.70 -4.81 -7.03
C SER A 135 3.72 -3.84 -7.66
N GLY A 136 4.94 -4.32 -7.87
CA GLY A 136 6.04 -3.56 -8.43
C GLY A 136 6.66 -2.51 -7.50
N ASN A 137 6.17 -2.34 -6.27
CA ASN A 137 6.71 -1.37 -5.33
C ASN A 137 7.91 -1.93 -4.57
N TYR A 138 8.82 -1.02 -4.25
CA TYR A 138 10.00 -1.28 -3.43
C TYR A 138 10.38 -0.03 -2.66
N ALA A 139 11.25 -0.17 -1.70
CA ALA A 139 11.91 0.91 -0.99
C ALA A 139 13.42 0.64 -1.01
N ILE A 140 14.24 1.66 -0.76
CA ILE A 140 15.69 1.56 -0.75
C ILE A 140 16.19 1.96 0.63
N ILE A 141 17.08 1.17 1.21
CA ILE A 141 17.78 1.52 2.43
C ILE A 141 18.81 2.61 2.07
N VAL A 142 18.75 3.73 2.78
CA VAL A 142 19.61 4.89 2.48
C VAL A 142 20.83 4.91 3.40
N THR A 143 20.59 4.89 4.72
CA THR A 143 21.65 4.96 5.73
C THR A 143 21.21 4.26 7.00
N HIS A 144 22.17 3.71 7.73
CA HIS A 144 21.98 3.25 9.10
C HIS A 144 22.56 4.28 10.08
N ASP A 145 21.88 4.44 11.19
CA ASP A 145 22.31 5.23 12.35
C ASP A 145 22.42 4.25 13.52
N GLU A 146 23.62 3.80 13.81
CA GLU A 146 23.88 2.78 14.83
C GLU A 146 23.66 3.34 16.22
N ASP A 147 24.04 4.58 16.47
CA ASP A 147 23.93 5.24 17.78
C ASP A 147 22.46 5.34 18.23
N ARG A 148 21.58 5.65 17.28
CA ARG A 148 20.14 5.76 17.55
C ARG A 148 19.38 4.46 17.31
N GLY A 149 20.02 3.43 16.78
CA GLY A 149 19.38 2.16 16.39
C GLY A 149 18.27 2.35 15.35
N THR A 150 18.51 3.25 14.37
CA THR A 150 17.53 3.55 13.34
C THR A 150 18.08 3.46 11.93
N THR A 151 17.21 3.16 10.97
CA THR A 151 17.51 3.08 9.54
C THR A 151 16.66 4.07 8.78
N LYS A 152 17.27 4.86 7.91
CA LYS A 152 16.58 5.75 6.99
C LYS A 152 16.27 5.03 5.68
N VAL A 153 15.00 4.97 5.32
CA VAL A 153 14.49 4.25 4.15
C VAL A 153 13.79 5.20 3.19
N ARG A 154 14.12 5.15 1.91
CA ARG A 154 13.44 5.89 0.84
C ARG A 154 12.23 5.08 0.38
N MET A 155 11.05 5.62 0.59
CA MET A 155 9.76 4.97 0.27
C MET A 155 9.41 5.09 -1.22
N PRO A 156 8.47 4.26 -1.74
CA PRO A 156 8.02 4.34 -3.14
C PRO A 156 7.49 5.71 -3.57
N SER A 157 7.00 6.52 -2.63
CA SER A 157 6.56 7.90 -2.88
C SER A 157 7.71 8.91 -3.06
N GLY A 158 8.95 8.49 -2.89
CA GLY A 158 10.15 9.35 -2.89
C GLY A 158 10.52 9.92 -1.52
N GLY A 159 9.58 9.98 -0.57
CA GLY A 159 9.83 10.48 0.78
C GLY A 159 10.71 9.55 1.61
N LYS A 160 11.61 10.10 2.41
CA LYS A 160 12.45 9.34 3.36
C LYS A 160 11.73 9.15 4.68
N LYS A 161 11.90 7.99 5.30
CA LYS A 161 11.32 7.65 6.61
C LYS A 161 12.35 6.95 7.47
N THR A 162 12.46 7.39 8.72
CA THR A 162 13.31 6.75 9.72
C THR A 162 12.51 5.66 10.45
N LEU A 163 13.05 4.46 10.50
CA LEU A 163 12.46 3.27 11.11
C LEU A 163 13.46 2.67 12.11
N SER A 164 12.98 1.91 13.08
CA SER A 164 13.87 1.17 13.98
C SER A 164 14.62 0.06 13.24
N ASN A 165 15.88 -0.15 13.57
CA ASN A 165 16.72 -1.23 13.03
C ASN A 165 16.15 -2.64 13.28
N LYS A 166 15.30 -2.80 14.30
CA LYS A 166 14.60 -4.04 14.63
C LYS A 166 13.41 -4.34 13.70
N CYS A 167 12.97 -3.38 12.87
CA CYS A 167 11.94 -3.62 11.86
C CYS A 167 12.44 -4.59 10.80
N ARG A 168 11.59 -5.50 10.35
CA ARG A 168 11.93 -6.46 9.30
C ARG A 168 11.50 -5.95 7.93
N ALA A 169 12.20 -6.42 6.91
CA ALA A 169 11.85 -6.21 5.52
C ALA A 169 12.13 -7.47 4.70
N MET A 170 11.47 -7.62 3.56
CA MET A 170 11.75 -8.66 2.58
C MET A 170 12.66 -8.09 1.49
N VAL A 171 13.69 -8.84 1.10
CA VAL A 171 14.63 -8.43 0.04
C VAL A 171 13.98 -8.56 -1.32
N GLY A 172 14.12 -7.54 -2.16
CA GLY A 172 13.65 -7.50 -3.54
C GLY A 172 12.46 -6.57 -3.77
N ILE A 173 11.86 -6.68 -4.95
CA ILE A 173 10.73 -5.89 -5.43
C ILE A 173 9.47 -6.75 -5.31
N VAL A 174 8.33 -6.15 -5.00
CA VAL A 174 7.05 -6.89 -4.98
C VAL A 174 6.72 -7.39 -6.39
N ALA A 175 6.39 -8.65 -6.52
CA ALA A 175 6.00 -9.26 -7.80
C ALA A 175 4.75 -8.59 -8.39
N GLY A 176 4.57 -8.71 -9.70
CA GLY A 176 3.43 -8.13 -10.43
C GLY A 176 3.62 -6.66 -10.81
N GLY A 177 4.86 -6.22 -10.97
CA GLY A 177 5.21 -4.92 -11.55
C GLY A 177 4.76 -4.79 -13.00
N GLY A 178 4.70 -3.54 -13.52
CA GLY A 178 4.26 -3.27 -14.91
C GLY A 178 2.76 -3.46 -15.17
N ARG A 179 1.99 -3.92 -14.20
CA ARG A 179 0.54 -4.16 -14.34
C ARG A 179 -0.24 -2.92 -14.80
N THR A 180 0.19 -1.74 -14.38
CA THR A 180 -0.44 -0.47 -14.74
C THR A 180 -0.05 0.06 -16.11
N ASP A 181 0.99 -0.49 -16.74
CA ASP A 181 1.49 -0.04 -18.04
C ASP A 181 0.52 -0.41 -19.16
N LYS A 182 -0.23 -1.51 -18.98
CA LYS A 182 -1.28 -1.91 -19.93
C LYS A 182 -2.52 -1.05 -19.74
N PRO A 183 -2.97 -0.28 -20.76
CA PRO A 183 -4.19 0.51 -20.67
C PRO A 183 -5.43 -0.37 -20.60
N MET A 184 -6.46 0.10 -19.91
CA MET A 184 -7.70 -0.67 -19.75
C MET A 184 -8.56 -0.71 -21.01
N LEU A 185 -8.42 0.19 -21.94
CA LEU A 185 -9.09 0.33 -23.26
C LEU A 185 -10.62 0.41 -23.21
N LYS A 186 -11.30 -0.31 -22.36
CA LYS A 186 -12.77 -0.38 -22.31
C LYS A 186 -13.34 -0.35 -20.88
N ALA A 187 -14.57 0.16 -20.77
CA ALA A 187 -15.28 0.29 -19.50
C ALA A 187 -15.49 -1.05 -18.78
N GLY A 188 -15.68 -2.14 -19.52
CA GLY A 188 -15.84 -3.48 -18.92
C GLY A 188 -14.64 -3.92 -18.09
N ARG A 189 -13.41 -3.55 -18.47
CA ARG A 189 -12.21 -3.85 -17.67
C ARG A 189 -12.18 -3.05 -16.38
N ALA A 190 -12.58 -1.78 -16.43
CA ALA A 190 -12.73 -0.96 -15.24
C ALA A 190 -13.82 -1.52 -14.30
N TYR A 191 -14.96 -1.94 -14.86
CA TYR A 191 -16.03 -2.58 -14.10
C TYR A 191 -15.53 -3.81 -13.33
N HIS A 192 -14.89 -4.76 -13.99
CA HIS A 192 -14.36 -5.97 -13.34
C HIS A 192 -13.26 -5.65 -12.31
N LYS A 193 -12.40 -4.67 -12.58
CA LYS A 193 -11.37 -4.21 -11.63
C LYS A 193 -11.99 -3.71 -10.33
N TYR A 194 -13.03 -2.88 -10.39
CA TYR A 194 -13.63 -2.26 -9.21
C TYR A 194 -14.65 -3.15 -8.50
N ARG A 195 -15.32 -4.06 -9.23
CA ARG A 195 -16.27 -5.02 -8.67
C ARG A 195 -15.69 -5.86 -7.53
N VAL A 196 -14.44 -6.29 -7.65
CA VAL A 196 -13.76 -7.11 -6.63
C VAL A 196 -13.15 -6.29 -5.51
N LYS A 197 -13.10 -4.97 -5.63
CA LYS A 197 -12.49 -4.06 -4.64
C LYS A 197 -13.53 -3.43 -3.74
N ARG A 198 -14.36 -2.56 -4.28
CA ARG A 198 -15.41 -1.79 -3.61
C ARG A 198 -16.24 -1.02 -4.62
N ASN A 199 -17.37 -0.48 -4.18
CA ASN A 199 -18.24 0.37 -5.00
C ASN A 199 -17.63 1.78 -5.19
N GLU A 200 -16.72 1.92 -6.15
CA GLU A 200 -16.02 3.17 -6.45
C GLU A 200 -16.17 3.62 -7.89
N TRP A 201 -16.65 2.75 -8.74
CA TRP A 201 -16.82 3.02 -10.17
C TRP A 201 -18.25 2.69 -10.62
N PRO A 202 -18.87 3.43 -11.57
CA PRO A 202 -18.35 4.64 -12.22
C PRO A 202 -18.32 5.86 -11.28
N LYS A 203 -17.41 6.81 -11.58
CA LYS A 203 -17.34 8.10 -10.89
C LYS A 203 -18.16 9.13 -11.65
N VAL A 204 -19.26 9.58 -11.06
CA VAL A 204 -20.06 10.66 -11.61
C VAL A 204 -19.37 11.99 -11.32
N ARG A 205 -19.26 12.85 -12.32
CA ARG A 205 -18.69 14.20 -12.17
C ARG A 205 -19.64 15.07 -11.35
N GLY A 206 -19.11 15.89 -10.44
CA GLY A 206 -19.91 16.80 -9.63
C GLY A 206 -20.72 17.80 -10.46
N VAL A 207 -20.17 18.26 -11.58
CA VAL A 207 -20.84 19.19 -12.53
C VAL A 207 -22.04 18.57 -13.25
N ALA A 208 -22.15 17.23 -13.29
CA ALA A 208 -23.30 16.53 -13.87
C ALA A 208 -24.41 16.25 -12.86
N MET A 209 -24.23 16.70 -11.61
CA MET A 209 -25.22 16.54 -10.53
C MET A 209 -26.02 17.80 -10.31
N ASN A 210 -27.08 17.72 -9.53
CA ASN A 210 -27.85 18.87 -9.11
C ASN A 210 -27.12 19.64 -7.97
N PRO A 211 -27.45 20.95 -7.77
CA PRO A 211 -26.81 21.75 -6.71
C PRO A 211 -26.96 21.18 -5.32
N VAL A 212 -28.07 20.47 -5.06
CA VAL A 212 -28.37 19.80 -3.78
C VAL A 212 -27.38 18.65 -3.50
N GLU A 213 -26.83 18.02 -4.53
CA GLU A 213 -26.01 16.81 -4.42
C GLU A 213 -24.50 17.06 -4.44
N HIS A 214 -24.09 18.18 -5.02
CA HIS A 214 -22.67 18.53 -5.11
C HIS A 214 -22.47 20.05 -5.25
N PRO A 215 -21.42 20.64 -4.61
CA PRO A 215 -21.11 22.08 -4.74
C PRO A 215 -20.81 22.55 -6.16
N HIS A 216 -20.40 21.64 -7.07
CA HIS A 216 -20.16 21.94 -8.49
C HIS A 216 -21.40 21.68 -9.38
N GLY A 217 -22.51 21.27 -8.80
CA GLY A 217 -23.71 20.93 -9.53
C GLY A 217 -24.57 22.13 -9.92
N GLY A 218 -25.48 21.91 -10.85
CA GLY A 218 -26.44 22.90 -11.33
C GLY A 218 -25.94 23.73 -12.50
N GLY A 219 -26.73 24.75 -12.88
CA GLY A 219 -26.51 25.60 -14.01
C GLY A 219 -27.05 25.06 -15.34
N ASN A 220 -27.11 25.96 -16.36
CA ASN A 220 -27.56 25.60 -17.71
C ASN A 220 -26.48 24.84 -18.49
N HIS A 221 -25.21 25.03 -18.14
CA HIS A 221 -24.06 24.34 -18.71
C HIS A 221 -23.20 23.71 -17.62
N GLN A 222 -22.55 22.62 -17.95
CA GLN A 222 -21.69 21.91 -17.00
C GLN A 222 -20.38 22.65 -16.77
N HIS A 223 -20.33 23.49 -15.75
CA HIS A 223 -19.14 24.22 -15.31
C HIS A 223 -19.11 24.39 -13.79
N ILE A 224 -17.96 24.70 -13.24
CA ILE A 224 -17.82 24.90 -11.78
C ILE A 224 -18.24 26.31 -11.40
N GLY A 225 -17.95 27.33 -12.24
CA GLY A 225 -18.29 28.74 -12.03
C GLY A 225 -17.42 29.48 -11.02
N HIS A 226 -16.54 28.77 -10.31
CA HIS A 226 -15.60 29.34 -9.35
C HIS A 226 -14.29 28.50 -9.33
N PRO A 227 -13.22 28.97 -8.66
CA PRO A 227 -12.00 28.18 -8.55
C PRO A 227 -12.26 26.81 -7.94
N SER A 228 -11.68 25.75 -8.54
CA SER A 228 -11.83 24.37 -8.06
C SER A 228 -10.96 24.03 -6.84
N THR A 229 -10.06 24.94 -6.46
CA THR A 229 -9.21 24.80 -5.27
C THR A 229 -10.01 25.00 -3.99
N SER A 230 -9.71 24.20 -2.98
CA SER A 230 -10.39 24.18 -1.68
C SER A 230 -9.38 24.24 -0.56
N ASN A 231 -9.68 24.94 0.52
CA ASN A 231 -8.82 24.99 1.68
C ASN A 231 -8.86 23.64 2.44
N ARG A 232 -7.77 23.32 3.12
CA ARG A 232 -7.70 22.15 4.03
C ARG A 232 -8.72 22.22 5.15
N LEU A 233 -9.02 23.43 5.64
CA LEU A 233 -9.92 23.70 6.76
C LEU A 233 -11.38 23.92 6.34
N SER A 234 -11.70 23.86 5.03
CA SER A 234 -13.09 23.98 4.56
C SER A 234 -13.99 22.93 5.23
N SER A 235 -15.25 23.31 5.47
CA SER A 235 -16.23 22.44 6.11
C SER A 235 -16.52 21.17 5.31
N ALA A 236 -16.96 20.15 6.00
CA ALA A 236 -17.38 18.90 5.36
C ALA A 236 -18.57 19.19 4.41
N GLY A 237 -18.49 18.68 3.18
CA GLY A 237 -19.46 18.96 2.12
C GLY A 237 -19.03 20.09 1.18
N GLN A 238 -18.45 21.14 1.67
CA GLN A 238 -17.83 22.21 0.88
C GLN A 238 -16.43 21.81 0.35
N LYS A 239 -15.73 20.94 1.09
CA LYS A 239 -14.38 20.48 0.74
C LYS A 239 -14.42 19.49 -0.44
N VAL A 240 -14.41 20.02 -1.64
CA VAL A 240 -14.42 19.29 -2.92
C VAL A 240 -13.38 19.87 -3.87
N GLY A 241 -13.11 19.19 -4.98
CA GLY A 241 -12.15 19.63 -5.98
C GLY A 241 -10.70 19.43 -5.56
N LEU A 242 -9.84 20.38 -5.86
CA LEU A 242 -8.41 20.36 -5.58
C LEU A 242 -8.14 20.81 -4.13
N ILE A 243 -8.19 19.88 -3.20
CA ILE A 243 -8.04 20.16 -1.76
C ILE A 243 -6.58 20.49 -1.46
N ALA A 244 -6.34 21.66 -0.86
CA ALA A 244 -5.03 22.16 -0.47
C ALA A 244 -3.99 22.11 -1.61
N ALA A 245 -4.41 22.36 -2.82
CA ALA A 245 -3.50 22.39 -3.96
C ALA A 245 -2.49 23.53 -3.80
N ARG A 246 -1.20 23.20 -3.89
CA ARG A 246 -0.11 24.20 -3.81
C ARG A 246 0.00 25.02 -5.09
N ARG A 247 -0.38 24.41 -6.22
CA ARG A 247 -0.45 25.05 -7.54
C ARG A 247 -1.43 24.29 -8.43
N THR A 248 -1.88 24.95 -9.49
CA THR A 248 -2.70 24.37 -10.57
C THR A 248 -1.98 24.56 -11.92
N GLY A 249 -2.50 23.95 -12.96
CA GLY A 249 -1.95 24.02 -14.31
C GLY A 249 -0.86 22.99 -14.61
N GLN A 250 -0.47 22.94 -15.89
CA GLN A 250 0.56 22.01 -16.35
C GLN A 250 1.94 22.41 -15.83
N LEU A 251 2.67 21.47 -15.27
CA LEU A 251 4.05 21.68 -14.84
C LEU A 251 4.95 21.62 -16.07
N ARG A 252 5.54 22.76 -16.41
CA ARG A 252 6.57 22.88 -17.45
C ARG A 252 7.90 23.21 -16.80
N GLY A 253 9.02 22.71 -17.38
CA GLY A 253 10.36 22.92 -16.85
C GLY A 253 10.75 21.95 -15.73
N ARG A 254 11.74 22.32 -14.91
CA ARG A 254 12.31 21.49 -13.85
C ARG A 254 11.29 21.18 -12.77
N LYS A 255 11.14 19.90 -12.43
CA LYS A 255 10.34 19.51 -11.27
C LYS A 255 10.95 20.15 -10.02
N GLN A 256 10.17 20.95 -9.29
CA GLN A 256 10.65 21.45 -8.00
C GLN A 256 10.91 20.25 -7.10
N VAL A 257 12.12 20.15 -6.58
CA VAL A 257 12.46 19.18 -5.54
C VAL A 257 11.55 19.49 -4.35
N ASP A 258 10.78 18.53 -3.93
CA ASP A 258 9.87 18.70 -2.78
C ASP A 258 10.68 19.18 -1.58
N ASP A 259 10.25 20.28 -0.93
CA ASP A 259 10.85 20.81 0.31
C ASP A 259 10.89 19.78 1.47
N LYS A 260 10.32 18.60 1.25
CA LYS A 260 10.42 17.45 2.16
C LYS A 260 11.79 16.78 2.20
N GLU A 261 12.68 17.09 1.26
CA GLU A 261 14.08 16.62 1.30
C GLU A 261 14.99 17.53 2.12
N LYS A 262 14.49 18.71 2.55
CA LYS A 262 15.25 19.70 3.33
C LYS A 262 14.99 19.64 4.84
N LYS A 263 14.20 18.68 5.32
CA LYS A 263 13.98 18.47 6.77
C LYS A 263 14.42 17.08 7.22
#